data_fc1cbd3a292d5902156465967f5c1f35
#
_entry.id   fc1cbd3a292d5902156465967f5c1f35
#
_cell.length_a   1.000
_cell.length_b   1.000
_cell.length_c   1.000
_cell.angle_alpha   90.00
_cell.angle_beta   90.00
_cell.angle_gamma   90.00
#
_symmetry.space_group_name_H-M   'P 1'
#
loop_
_entity.id
_entity.type
_entity.pdbx_description
1 polymer ?
#
loop_
_entity_poly.entity_id
_entity_poly.type
_entity_poly.pdbx_seq_one_letter_code
_entity_poly.pdbx_strand_id
1 'polypeptide(L)' 'METPQSNRDETAKKRLTPELAAALRKKETLLLARTHLLQQMQVSQHPRHREMLQNALTDLEKQLADLGALERAAGSH' A
#
# COMPACT_ATOMS: atom_id res chain seq x y z
N MET A 1 19.78 -14.62 -25.04
CA MET A 1 19.23 -14.68 -24.01
C MET A 1 18.78 -13.54 -23.33
N GLU A 2 19.31 -12.53 -23.39
CA GLU A 2 18.94 -11.38 -22.74
C GLU A 2 17.74 -10.75 -23.28
N THR A 3 17.30 -11.16 -24.37
CA THR A 3 16.15 -10.56 -24.97
C THR A 3 14.93 -10.51 -24.09
N PRO A 4 14.61 -11.57 -23.35
CA PRO A 4 13.46 -11.49 -22.48
C PRO A 4 13.56 -10.40 -21.46
N GLN A 5 14.76 -10.15 -21.02
CA GLN A 5 14.94 -9.10 -20.11
C GLN A 5 14.58 -7.75 -20.70
N SER A 6 14.98 -7.51 -21.90
CA SER A 6 14.66 -6.27 -22.56
C SER A 6 13.16 -6.06 -22.65
N ASN A 7 12.44 -7.08 -22.98
CA ASN A 7 11.01 -6.97 -23.11
C ASN A 7 10.37 -6.61 -21.80
N ARG A 8 10.82 -7.23 -20.76
CA ARG A 8 10.27 -6.91 -19.44
C ARG A 8 10.56 -5.49 -19.07
N ASP A 9 11.75 -5.03 -19.38
CA ASP A 9 12.11 -3.68 -19.06
C ASP A 9 11.24 -2.69 -19.78
N GLU A 10 10.96 -2.94 -21.02
CA GLU A 10 10.12 -2.04 -21.77
C GLU A 10 8.73 -1.98 -21.20
N THR A 11 8.18 -3.11 -20.85
CA THR A 11 6.86 -3.13 -20.26
C THR A 11 6.84 -2.38 -18.95
N ALA A 12 7.84 -2.59 -18.13
CA ALA A 12 7.90 -1.93 -16.85
C ALA A 12 8.01 -0.42 -17.02
N LYS A 13 8.79 0.03 -17.98
CA LYS A 13 8.93 1.46 -18.19
C LYS A 13 7.63 2.09 -18.58
N LYS A 14 6.84 1.41 -19.36
CA LYS A 14 5.58 1.97 -19.78
C LYS A 14 4.58 2.05 -18.66
N ARG A 15 4.65 1.12 -17.73
CA ARG A 15 3.65 1.06 -16.69
C ARG A 15 4.07 1.57 -15.36
N LEU A 16 5.33 1.38 -15.02
CA LEU A 16 5.78 1.70 -13.69
C LEU A 16 6.85 2.76 -13.74
N THR A 17 6.51 3.95 -13.36
CA THR A 17 7.52 4.96 -13.07
C THR A 17 8.08 4.67 -11.69
N PRO A 18 9.24 5.23 -11.36
CA PRO A 18 9.76 5.07 -10.01
C PRO A 18 8.79 5.54 -8.93
N GLU A 19 8.07 6.61 -9.19
CA GLU A 19 7.10 7.09 -8.22
C GLU A 19 5.96 6.12 -8.05
N LEU A 20 5.47 5.57 -9.14
CA LEU A 20 4.37 4.63 -9.04
C LEU A 20 4.81 3.34 -8.38
N ALA A 21 6.03 2.88 -8.68
CA ALA A 21 6.54 1.68 -8.05
C ALA A 21 6.66 1.87 -6.55
N ALA A 22 7.14 3.03 -6.13
CA ALA A 22 7.27 3.31 -4.70
C ALA A 22 5.90 3.36 -4.04
N ALA A 23 4.91 3.94 -4.72
CA ALA A 23 3.57 4.01 -4.18
C ALA A 23 2.96 2.63 -4.02
N LEU A 24 3.20 1.75 -4.99
CA LEU A 24 2.68 0.39 -4.90
C LEU A 24 3.31 -0.39 -3.76
N ARG A 25 4.61 -0.21 -3.56
CA ARG A 25 5.29 -0.86 -2.45
C ARG A 25 4.76 -0.33 -1.13
N LYS A 26 4.54 0.97 -1.03
CA LYS A 26 4.01 1.53 0.18
C LYS A 26 2.59 1.03 0.43
N LYS A 27 1.79 0.93 -0.61
CA LYS A 27 0.45 0.41 -0.48
C LYS A 27 0.47 -1.01 0.08
N GLU A 28 1.36 -1.84 -0.43
CA GLU A 28 1.47 -3.19 0.04
C GLU A 28 1.85 -3.23 1.51
N THR A 29 2.81 -2.41 1.89
CA THR A 29 3.24 -2.33 3.27
C THR A 29 2.09 -1.89 4.17
N LEU A 30 1.31 -0.91 3.72
CA LEU A 30 0.19 -0.43 4.51
C LEU A 30 -0.90 -1.48 4.64
N LEU A 31 -1.15 -2.25 3.58
CA LEU A 31 -2.14 -3.31 3.66
C LEU A 31 -1.73 -4.39 4.63
N LEU A 32 -0.45 -4.73 4.65
CA LEU A 32 0.05 -5.70 5.61
C LEU A 32 -0.06 -5.18 7.03
N ALA A 33 0.27 -3.91 7.22
CA ALA A 33 0.14 -3.31 8.54
C ALA A 33 -1.31 -3.29 8.99
N ARG A 34 -2.22 -3.03 8.05
CA ARG A 34 -3.64 -3.03 8.40
C ARG A 34 -4.09 -4.40 8.87
N THR A 35 -3.68 -5.43 8.16
CA THR A 35 -4.02 -6.79 8.55
C THR A 35 -3.48 -7.08 9.95
N HIS A 36 -2.26 -6.67 10.23
CA HIS A 36 -1.67 -6.84 11.54
C HIS A 36 -2.48 -6.15 12.62
N LEU A 37 -2.88 -4.91 12.37
CA LEU A 37 -3.64 -4.15 13.34
C LEU A 37 -4.99 -4.81 13.62
N LEU A 38 -5.64 -5.30 12.57
CA LEU A 38 -6.92 -5.96 12.74
C LEU A 38 -6.78 -7.23 13.57
N GLN A 39 -5.73 -7.98 13.33
CA GLN A 39 -5.48 -9.18 14.11
C GLN A 39 -5.23 -8.85 15.57
N GLN A 40 -4.45 -7.80 15.81
CA GLN A 40 -4.18 -7.41 17.18
C GLN A 40 -5.44 -6.91 17.87
N MET A 41 -6.31 -6.23 17.14
CA MET A 41 -7.56 -5.79 17.73
C MET A 41 -8.43 -6.94 18.13
N GLN A 42 -8.38 -8.03 17.38
CA GLN A 42 -9.19 -9.18 17.70
C GLN A 42 -8.75 -9.86 18.98
N VAL A 43 -7.45 -9.88 19.26
CA VAL A 43 -6.95 -10.57 20.44
C VAL A 43 -6.76 -9.65 21.63
N SER A 44 -6.79 -8.35 21.42
CA SER A 44 -6.56 -7.41 22.50
C SER A 44 -7.83 -7.25 23.33
N GLN A 45 -7.68 -7.35 24.65
CA GLN A 45 -8.80 -7.14 25.54
C GLN A 45 -8.67 -5.86 26.32
N HIS A 46 -7.62 -5.11 26.09
CA HIS A 46 -7.39 -3.85 26.77
C HIS A 46 -8.07 -2.72 26.04
N PRO A 47 -9.01 -2.02 26.64
CA PRO A 47 -9.72 -0.96 25.91
C PRO A 47 -8.80 0.13 25.41
N ARG A 48 -7.82 0.52 26.22
CA ARG A 48 -6.89 1.53 25.79
C ARG A 48 -6.05 1.09 24.62
N HIS A 49 -5.61 -0.15 24.67
CA HIS A 49 -4.81 -0.68 23.58
C HIS A 49 -5.65 -0.76 22.30
N ARG A 50 -6.89 -1.17 22.43
CA ARG A 50 -7.78 -1.22 21.29
C ARG A 50 -8.02 0.17 20.70
N GLU A 51 -8.09 1.16 21.56
CA GLU A 51 -8.27 2.52 21.07
C GLU A 51 -7.07 2.98 20.27
N MET A 52 -5.87 2.67 20.76
CA MET A 52 -4.66 2.98 20.02
C MET A 52 -4.63 2.30 18.67
N LEU A 53 -5.00 1.02 18.67
CA LEU A 53 -5.02 0.27 17.42
C LEU A 53 -6.05 0.85 16.45
N GLN A 54 -7.19 1.29 16.99
CA GLN A 54 -8.22 1.90 16.15
C GLN A 54 -7.72 3.19 15.53
N ASN A 55 -7.02 4.00 16.29
CA ASN A 55 -6.48 5.24 15.77
C ASN A 55 -5.43 4.96 14.70
N ALA A 56 -4.58 3.98 14.93
CA ALA A 56 -3.58 3.61 13.95
C ALA A 56 -4.23 3.10 12.67
N LEU A 57 -5.31 2.33 12.83
CA LEU A 57 -6.02 1.81 11.67
C LEU A 57 -6.64 2.95 10.86
N THR A 58 -7.24 3.90 11.52
CA THR A 58 -7.80 5.06 10.84
C THR A 58 -6.72 5.79 10.05
N ASP A 59 -5.55 5.96 10.65
CA ASP A 59 -4.45 6.60 9.98
C ASP A 59 -4.00 5.83 8.75
N LEU A 60 -3.90 4.53 8.89
CA LEU A 60 -3.52 3.68 7.76
C LEU A 60 -4.52 3.78 6.63
N GLU A 61 -5.80 3.80 6.97
CA GLU A 61 -6.82 3.89 5.94
C GLU A 61 -6.78 5.22 5.22
N LYS A 62 -6.42 6.27 5.93
CA LYS A 62 -6.23 7.56 5.30
C LYS A 62 -5.09 7.51 4.30
N GLN A 63 -3.99 6.91 4.70
CA GLN A 63 -2.84 6.81 3.82
C GLN A 63 -3.16 5.94 2.60
N LEU A 64 -3.92 4.88 2.81
CA LEU A 64 -4.31 4.03 1.70
C LEU A 64 -5.23 4.79 0.73
N ALA A 65 -6.11 5.60 1.25
CA ALA A 65 -6.98 6.41 0.41
C ALA A 65 -6.17 7.40 -0.41
N ASP A 66 -5.15 8.00 0.22
CA ASP A 66 -4.28 8.93 -0.49
C ASP A 66 -3.54 8.23 -1.61
N LEU A 67 -3.03 7.03 -1.34
CA LEU A 67 -2.35 6.28 -2.38
C LEU A 67 -3.29 5.88 -3.51
N GLY A 68 -4.52 5.53 -3.16
CA GLY A 68 -5.50 5.20 -4.18
C GLY A 68 -5.80 6.37 -5.08
N ALA A 69 -5.88 7.56 -4.51
CA ALA A 69 -6.10 8.76 -5.31
C ALA A 69 -4.92 9.01 -6.22
N LEU A 70 -3.71 8.80 -5.71
CA LEU A 70 -2.52 8.99 -6.51
C LEU A 70 -2.48 7.99 -7.67
N GLU A 71 -2.83 6.75 -7.40
CA GLU A 71 -2.87 5.73 -8.44
C GLU A 71 -3.88 6.09 -9.51
N ARG A 72 -5.03 6.58 -9.11
CA ARG A 72 -6.05 6.96 -10.06
C ARG A 72 -5.58 8.14 -10.91
N ALA A 73 -4.93 9.08 -10.27
CA ALA A 73 -4.43 10.24 -11.02
C ALA A 73 -3.37 9.82 -12.01
N ALA A 74 -2.51 8.88 -11.62
CA ALA A 74 -1.45 8.41 -12.52
C ALA A 74 -2.01 7.60 -13.66
N GLY A 75 -3.09 6.87 -13.41
CA GLY A 75 -3.62 5.98 -14.44
C GLY A 75 -4.65 6.62 -15.34
N SER A 76 -5.13 7.80 -14.98
CA SER A 76 -6.16 8.35 -15.81
C SER A 76 -5.57 9.46 -16.66
N HIS A 77 -5.69 9.34 -17.91
CA HIS A 77 -5.33 10.41 -18.77
C HIS A 77 -5.33 10.00 -20.20
#